data_f57fd8f46d506fb6e2e6b06d00e222ad
#
_entry.id   f57fd8f46d506fb6e2e6b06d00e222ad
#
_cell.length_a   1.000
_cell.length_b   1.000
_cell.length_c   1.000
_cell.angle_alpha   90.00
_cell.angle_beta   90.00
_cell.angle_gamma   90.00
#
_symmetry.space_group_name_H-M   'P 1'
#
loop_
_entity.id
_entity.type
_entity.pdbx_description
1 polymer ?
#
loop_
_entity_poly.entity_id
_entity_poly.type
_entity_poly.pdbx_seq_one_letter_code
_entity_poly.pdbx_strand_id
1 'polypeptide(L)'
;VDLIKVVAWKNGFFDFDGLNFETIARQLSRWYNVEVVYKSKIDDLFYAEIPRNTKLSVVLKALELTDKIHFEIEGSKIIVLP
;
A
#
# COMPACT_ATOMS: atom_id res chain seq x y z
N VAL A 1 7.44 -20.72 -19.74
CA VAL A 1 8.15 -20.98 -18.53
C VAL A 1 8.09 -19.81 -17.59
N ASP A 2 8.76 -18.81 -18.00
CA ASP A 2 8.88 -17.66 -17.14
C ASP A 2 7.60 -16.86 -17.08
N LEU A 3 6.73 -17.06 -18.03
CA LEU A 3 5.47 -16.37 -18.05
C LEU A 3 4.63 -16.71 -16.84
N ILE A 4 4.55 -17.99 -16.49
CA ILE A 4 3.79 -18.41 -15.32
C ILE A 4 4.47 -17.91 -14.05
N LYS A 5 5.78 -17.98 -14.01
CA LYS A 5 6.53 -17.46 -12.88
C LYS A 5 6.31 -15.96 -12.69
N VAL A 6 6.34 -15.22 -13.79
CA VAL A 6 6.15 -13.77 -13.73
C VAL A 6 4.77 -13.44 -13.23
N VAL A 7 3.76 -14.14 -13.72
CA VAL A 7 2.39 -13.90 -13.28
C VAL A 7 2.22 -14.24 -11.81
N ALA A 8 2.76 -15.37 -11.38
CA ALA A 8 2.68 -15.79 -9.98
C ALA A 8 3.40 -14.80 -9.08
N TRP A 9 4.54 -14.33 -9.55
CA TRP A 9 5.32 -13.36 -8.80
C TRP A 9 4.57 -12.05 -8.61
N LYS A 10 3.97 -11.56 -9.69
CA LYS A 10 3.19 -10.33 -9.61
C LYS A 10 1.98 -10.48 -8.69
N ASN A 11 1.38 -11.65 -8.70
CA ASN A 11 0.23 -11.89 -7.82
C ASN A 11 0.65 -11.98 -6.35
N GLY A 12 1.91 -12.28 -6.09
CA GLY A 12 2.42 -12.37 -4.73
C GLY A 12 2.98 -11.07 -4.18
N PHE A 13 2.95 -9.99 -4.96
CA PHE A 13 3.52 -8.72 -4.55
C PHE A 13 2.56 -7.57 -4.81
N PHE A 14 2.64 -6.57 -3.95
CA PHE A 14 2.09 -5.26 -4.28
C PHE A 14 3.13 -4.54 -5.11
N ASP A 15 2.79 -4.22 -6.34
CA ASP A 15 3.69 -3.55 -7.26
C ASP A 15 3.24 -2.11 -7.42
N PHE A 16 3.78 -1.22 -6.60
CA PHE A 16 3.48 0.20 -6.66
C PHE A 16 4.55 0.88 -7.50
N ASP A 17 4.22 1.14 -8.75
CA ASP A 17 5.16 1.72 -9.69
C ASP A 17 4.57 3.01 -10.23
N GLY A 18 4.90 4.11 -9.58
CA GLY A 18 4.38 5.41 -9.97
C GLY A 18 2.89 5.54 -9.72
N LEU A 19 2.38 4.94 -8.66
CA LEU A 19 0.96 4.99 -8.31
C LEU A 19 0.71 6.08 -7.28
N ASN A 20 -0.45 6.76 -7.42
CA ASN A 20 -0.85 7.69 -6.38
C ASN A 20 -1.37 6.90 -5.18
N PHE A 21 -1.43 7.56 -4.03
CA PHE A 21 -1.81 6.86 -2.82
C PHE A 21 -3.24 6.37 -2.85
N GLU A 22 -4.12 7.05 -3.56
CA GLU A 22 -5.51 6.63 -3.66
C GLU A 22 -5.61 5.22 -4.26
N THR A 23 -4.84 4.95 -5.31
CA THR A 23 -4.78 3.63 -5.93
C THR A 23 -4.20 2.60 -4.97
N ILE A 24 -3.13 2.96 -4.27
CA ILE A 24 -2.48 2.09 -3.30
C ILE A 24 -3.47 1.75 -2.17
N ALA A 25 -4.14 2.76 -1.65
CA ALA A 25 -5.09 2.57 -0.56
C ALA A 25 -6.21 1.63 -0.96
N ARG A 26 -6.66 1.72 -2.20
CA ARG A 26 -7.71 0.83 -2.70
C ARG A 26 -7.26 -0.62 -2.69
N GLN A 27 -6.02 -0.87 -3.11
CA GLN A 27 -5.46 -2.21 -3.08
C GLN A 27 -5.31 -2.73 -1.66
N LEU A 28 -4.80 -1.90 -0.75
CA LEU A 28 -4.64 -2.29 0.63
C LEU A 28 -5.98 -2.55 1.31
N SER A 29 -6.96 -1.70 1.04
CA SER A 29 -8.29 -1.85 1.60
C SER A 29 -8.90 -3.20 1.22
N ARG A 30 -8.74 -3.59 -0.02
CA ARG A 30 -9.30 -4.86 -0.52
C ARG A 30 -8.54 -6.06 0.02
N TRP A 31 -7.23 -5.96 0.06
CA TRP A 31 -6.40 -7.10 0.46
C TRP A 31 -6.48 -7.36 1.97
N TYR A 32 -6.45 -6.30 2.76
CA TYR A 32 -6.47 -6.43 4.22
C TYR A 32 -7.85 -6.23 4.83
N ASN A 33 -8.84 -5.95 4.00
CA ASN A 33 -10.21 -5.71 4.47
C ASN A 33 -10.26 -4.61 5.53
N VAL A 34 -9.71 -3.47 5.19
CA VAL A 34 -9.67 -2.31 6.08
C VAL A 34 -10.27 -1.10 5.38
N GLU A 35 -10.70 -0.14 6.19
CA GLU A 35 -11.20 1.13 5.68
C GLU A 35 -10.07 2.15 5.70
N VAL A 36 -10.03 3.02 4.69
CA VAL A 36 -9.02 4.08 4.62
C VAL A 36 -9.71 5.42 4.77
N VAL A 37 -9.26 6.20 5.75
CA VAL A 37 -9.80 7.53 6.02
C VAL A 37 -8.72 8.56 5.70
N TYR A 38 -9.05 9.52 4.86
CA TYR A 38 -8.11 10.56 4.44
C TYR A 38 -8.33 11.81 5.27
N LYS A 39 -7.30 12.20 6.02
CA LYS A 39 -7.30 13.47 6.73
C LYS A 39 -6.66 14.57 5.88
N SER A 40 -5.92 14.15 4.86
CA SER A 40 -5.26 15.07 3.97
C SER A 40 -5.17 14.43 2.60
N LYS A 41 -5.09 15.26 1.56
CA LYS A 41 -4.93 14.77 0.20
C LYS A 41 -3.45 14.55 -0.08
N ILE A 42 -3.14 13.39 -0.61
CA ILE A 42 -1.75 13.04 -0.94
C ILE A 42 -1.64 12.92 -2.45
N ASP A 43 -0.88 13.80 -3.06
CA ASP A 43 -0.71 13.85 -4.51
C ASP A 43 0.57 13.21 -5.00
N ASP A 44 1.41 12.76 -4.08
CA ASP A 44 2.70 12.17 -4.46
C ASP A 44 2.53 10.78 -5.06
N LEU A 45 3.47 10.43 -5.93
CA LEU A 45 3.54 9.09 -6.48
C LEU A 45 4.47 8.24 -5.63
N PHE A 46 4.15 6.96 -5.56
CA PHE A 46 4.92 6.03 -4.73
C PHE A 46 5.47 4.90 -5.57
N TYR A 47 6.65 4.45 -5.22
CA TYR A 47 7.34 3.35 -5.88
C TYR A 47 7.77 2.36 -4.82
N ALA A 48 7.21 1.18 -4.85
CA ALA A 48 7.56 0.15 -3.88
C ALA A 48 7.12 -1.22 -4.41
N GLU A 49 7.82 -2.25 -3.96
CA GLU A 49 7.46 -3.62 -4.26
C GLU A 49 7.46 -4.37 -2.94
N ILE A 50 6.28 -4.81 -2.51
CA ILE A 50 6.10 -5.35 -1.18
C ILE A 50 5.39 -6.71 -1.28
N PRO A 51 5.94 -7.76 -0.65
CA PRO A 51 5.25 -9.06 -0.65
C PRO A 51 3.87 -8.94 -0.01
N ARG A 52 2.87 -9.57 -0.62
CA ARG A 52 1.50 -9.48 -0.12
C ARG A 52 1.28 -10.19 1.21
N ASN A 53 2.19 -11.06 1.60
CA ASN A 53 2.11 -11.71 2.90
C ASN A 53 2.73 -10.87 4.01
N THR A 54 3.10 -9.65 3.72
CA THR A 54 3.62 -8.71 4.71
C THR A 54 2.47 -8.18 5.55
N LYS A 55 2.73 -7.96 6.83
CA LYS A 55 1.72 -7.37 7.71
C LYS A 55 1.40 -5.95 7.29
N LEU A 56 0.15 -5.55 7.45
CA LEU A 56 -0.29 -4.21 7.07
C LEU A 56 0.56 -3.12 7.73
N SER A 57 0.86 -3.27 9.02
CA SER A 57 1.66 -2.27 9.73
C SER A 57 3.04 -2.10 9.10
N VAL A 58 3.62 -3.17 8.60
CA VAL A 58 4.93 -3.13 7.95
C VAL A 58 4.82 -2.45 6.59
N VAL A 59 3.75 -2.74 5.84
CA VAL A 59 3.51 -2.09 4.55
C VAL A 59 3.39 -0.57 4.73
N LEU A 60 2.60 -0.15 5.71
CA LEU A 60 2.41 1.28 5.97
C LEU A 60 3.71 1.93 6.41
N LYS A 61 4.49 1.24 7.22
CA LYS A 61 5.78 1.76 7.66
C LYS A 61 6.73 1.96 6.48
N ALA A 62 6.72 1.03 5.54
CA ALA A 62 7.54 1.15 4.35
C ALA A 62 7.15 2.39 3.54
N LEU A 63 5.86 2.67 3.44
CA LEU A 63 5.40 3.85 2.74
C LEU A 63 5.74 5.14 3.50
N GLU A 64 5.72 5.08 4.84
CA GLU A 64 6.10 6.23 5.65
C GLU A 64 7.56 6.60 5.51
N LEU A 65 8.40 5.66 5.13
CA LEU A 65 9.83 5.94 4.92
C LEU A 65 10.07 6.95 3.81
N THR A 66 9.09 7.19 2.95
CA THR A 66 9.22 8.21 1.92
C THR A 66 9.12 9.63 2.46
N ASP A 67 8.70 9.77 3.72
CA ASP A 67 8.51 11.07 4.37
C ASP A 67 7.39 11.91 3.75
N LYS A 68 6.60 11.33 2.87
CA LYS A 68 5.53 12.05 2.19
C LYS A 68 4.18 11.86 2.85
N ILE A 69 4.07 10.86 3.72
CA ILE A 69 2.79 10.44 4.26
C ILE A 69 2.99 9.78 5.61
N HIS A 70 2.00 9.89 6.46
CA HIS A 70 1.98 9.24 7.76
C HIS A 70 0.65 8.53 7.95
N PHE A 71 0.66 7.49 8.78
CA PHE A 71 -0.53 6.68 9.01
C PHE A 71 -0.76 6.42 10.47
N GLU A 72 -2.03 6.27 10.83
CA GLU A 72 -2.44 5.72 12.12
C GLU A 72 -3.37 4.56 11.85
N ILE A 73 -3.29 3.54 12.69
CA ILE A 73 -4.17 2.39 12.58
C ILE A 73 -5.09 2.36 13.78
N GLU A 74 -6.39 2.35 13.54
CA GLU A 74 -7.41 2.24 14.58
C GLU A 74 -8.34 1.08 14.24
N GLY A 75 -8.15 -0.06 14.93
CA GLY A 75 -8.94 -1.24 14.64
C GLY A 75 -8.73 -1.67 13.20
N SER A 76 -9.80 -1.63 12.41
CA SER A 76 -9.72 -1.99 10.99
C SER A 76 -9.72 -0.76 10.10
N LYS A 77 -9.29 0.39 10.63
CA LYS A 77 -9.20 1.63 9.86
C LYS A 77 -7.77 2.11 9.76
N ILE A 78 -7.43 2.65 8.60
CA ILE A 78 -6.16 3.33 8.39
C ILE A 78 -6.47 4.81 8.21
N ILE A 79 -5.82 5.66 9.04
CA ILE A 79 -6.00 7.10 8.95
C ILE A 79 -4.77 7.69 8.29
N VAL A 80 -4.99 8.39 7.18
CA VAL A 80 -3.91 8.98 6.38
C VAL A 80 -3.69 10.41 6.84
N LEU A 81 -2.45 10.73 7.23
CA LEU A 81 -2.05 12.04 7.71
C LEU A 81 -0.98 12.63 6.79
N PRO A 82 -0.91 13.98 6.72
CA PRO A 82 0.11 14.62 5.87
C PRO A 82 1.52 14.44 6.39
#